data_b7e45e7c742acd2d3c7a7449b63ac062
#
_entry.id   b7e45e7c742acd2d3c7a7449b63ac062
#
_cell.length_a   1.000
_cell.length_b   1.000
_cell.length_c   1.000
_cell.angle_alpha   90.00
_cell.angle_beta   90.00
_cell.angle_gamma   90.00
#
_symmetry.space_group_name_H-M   'P 1'
#
loop_
_entity.id
_entity.type
_entity.pdbx_description
1 polymer ?
#
loop_
_entity_poly.entity_id
_entity_poly.type
_entity_poly.pdbx_seq_one_letter_code
_entity_poly.pdbx_strand_id
1 'polypeptide(L)'
;MSNNKYSCVQIIDDSDDESNEQKMEKVEKVEKVEKVENVEEIVIEVKKKKMIRRKKTEIVLVEEQETKETKEIKEIKEKAVPSCLLKKYMHEHGTVEIGADEAGRGPMLGRVYSGAVVLPKDDRFDHFKMKDSKKFTSKNPKKIQEVAEYIKQHALAWAVEYEDERVIDEINILQATQSAMHKAIKSVIKQLQQKEEQIVEPNYNNLLLLIDGNYFKQLNILNQGKTKLVTVNYETVEGGDNKFTAIAAASILAKTERDKYIDELCQENPELIERYGIDSNKGYGSKKHMDGIKTHGITIWHRRTFGLCKEYV
;
A
#
# COMPACT_ATOMS: atom_id res chain seq x y z
N MET A 1 -29.03 -2.00 -19.64
CA MET A 1 -27.63 -1.82 -20.06
C MET A 1 -27.30 -0.34 -19.84
N SER A 2 -26.83 0.03 -18.67
CA SER A 2 -26.48 1.41 -18.31
C SER A 2 -24.99 1.45 -18.01
N ASN A 3 -24.25 2.07 -18.93
CA ASN A 3 -22.83 2.37 -18.75
C ASN A 3 -22.70 3.48 -17.71
N ASN A 4 -22.26 3.13 -16.51
CA ASN A 4 -21.86 4.10 -15.50
C ASN A 4 -20.43 4.55 -15.83
N LYS A 5 -20.29 5.73 -16.42
CA LYS A 5 -19.00 6.43 -16.58
C LYS A 5 -18.67 7.12 -15.26
N TYR A 6 -17.62 6.66 -14.57
CA TYR A 6 -17.11 7.33 -13.39
C TYR A 6 -16.34 8.59 -13.79
N SER A 7 -16.83 9.75 -13.37
CA SER A 7 -16.08 11.01 -13.46
C SER A 7 -15.12 11.12 -12.27
N CYS A 8 -13.82 11.14 -12.54
CA CYS A 8 -12.82 11.54 -11.54
C CYS A 8 -12.89 13.05 -11.31
N VAL A 9 -13.38 13.46 -10.15
CA VAL A 9 -13.23 14.84 -9.69
C VAL A 9 -11.87 14.95 -9.00
N GLN A 10 -10.94 15.70 -9.58
CA GLN A 10 -9.68 16.05 -8.95
C GLN A 10 -9.92 17.13 -7.88
N ILE A 11 -9.50 16.84 -6.65
CA ILE A 11 -9.25 17.88 -5.66
C ILE A 11 -7.87 18.45 -6.00
N ILE A 12 -7.84 19.67 -6.54
CA ILE A 12 -6.62 20.41 -6.80
C ILE A 12 -6.19 21.02 -5.47
N ASP A 13 -4.96 20.75 -5.06
CA ASP A 13 -4.33 21.38 -3.89
C ASP A 13 -4.03 22.85 -4.24
N ASP A 14 -4.60 23.79 -3.48
CA ASP A 14 -4.54 25.24 -3.72
C ASP A 14 -3.16 25.80 -3.33
N SER A 15 -2.13 25.52 -4.10
CA SER A 15 -0.81 26.12 -3.84
C SER A 15 -0.01 26.54 -5.07
N ASP A 16 -0.64 26.68 -6.24
CA ASP A 16 0.06 27.29 -7.38
C ASP A 16 -0.81 28.33 -8.06
N ASP A 17 -0.28 29.54 -8.11
CA ASP A 17 -0.85 30.78 -8.63
C ASP A 17 -0.87 30.77 -10.19
N GLU A 18 -1.62 29.81 -10.78
CA GLU A 18 -1.89 29.83 -12.22
C GLU A 18 -3.14 30.70 -12.52
N SER A 19 -3.03 31.59 -13.48
CA SER A 19 -4.13 32.47 -13.89
C SER A 19 -5.36 31.66 -14.36
N ASN A 20 -6.56 32.16 -14.07
CA ASN A 20 -7.82 31.52 -14.48
C ASN A 20 -7.92 31.20 -15.98
N GLU A 21 -7.27 31.98 -16.82
CA GLU A 21 -7.22 31.74 -18.27
C GLU A 21 -6.46 30.47 -18.65
N GLN A 22 -5.33 30.18 -17.96
CA GLN A 22 -4.56 28.95 -18.20
C GLN A 22 -5.30 27.70 -17.70
N LYS A 23 -6.06 27.82 -16.60
CA LYS A 23 -6.91 26.72 -16.09
C LYS A 23 -8.07 26.41 -17.06
N MET A 24 -8.71 27.45 -17.60
CA MET A 24 -9.78 27.29 -18.60
C MET A 24 -9.25 26.67 -19.90
N GLU A 25 -8.08 27.07 -20.37
CA GLU A 25 -7.46 26.50 -21.56
C GLU A 25 -7.05 25.03 -21.38
N LYS A 26 -6.59 24.64 -20.16
CA LYS A 26 -6.30 23.25 -19.83
C LYS A 26 -7.57 22.39 -19.76
N VAL A 27 -8.65 22.90 -19.20
CA VAL A 27 -9.95 22.20 -19.14
C VAL A 27 -10.53 22.01 -20.55
N GLU A 28 -10.46 23.04 -21.40
CA GLU A 28 -10.96 22.94 -22.77
C GLU A 28 -10.16 21.95 -23.64
N LYS A 29 -8.84 21.83 -23.40
CA LYS A 29 -8.01 20.79 -24.04
C LYS A 29 -8.32 19.38 -23.56
N VAL A 30 -8.62 19.20 -22.28
CA VAL A 30 -9.03 17.91 -21.71
C VAL A 30 -10.41 17.50 -22.23
N GLU A 31 -11.40 18.41 -22.29
CA GLU A 31 -12.72 18.12 -22.84
C GLU A 31 -12.69 17.77 -24.34
N LYS A 32 -11.76 18.36 -25.11
CA LYS A 32 -11.55 17.96 -26.51
C LYS A 32 -10.99 16.56 -26.68
N VAL A 33 -10.20 16.09 -25.71
CA VAL A 33 -9.63 14.73 -25.72
C VAL A 33 -10.66 13.69 -25.29
N GLU A 34 -11.56 14.03 -24.33
CA GLU A 34 -12.63 13.12 -23.88
C GLU A 34 -13.74 12.89 -24.90
N LYS A 35 -13.92 13.81 -25.87
CA LYS A 35 -14.95 13.69 -26.93
C LYS A 35 -14.56 12.78 -28.06
N VAL A 36 -13.35 12.23 -28.07
CA VAL A 36 -12.89 11.36 -29.15
C VAL A 36 -12.84 9.92 -28.67
N GLU A 37 -13.81 9.15 -29.09
CA GLU A 37 -14.00 7.74 -28.66
C GLU A 37 -12.91 6.78 -29.19
N ASN A 38 -12.06 7.20 -30.14
CA ASN A 38 -11.04 6.30 -30.67
C ASN A 38 -9.82 7.05 -31.20
N VAL A 39 -8.65 6.77 -30.60
CA VAL A 39 -7.37 7.37 -31.03
C VAL A 39 -6.96 6.96 -32.42
N GLU A 40 -7.42 5.80 -32.90
CA GLU A 40 -7.18 5.32 -34.25
C GLU A 40 -7.92 6.14 -35.27
N GLU A 41 -9.14 6.63 -34.97
CA GLU A 41 -9.88 7.52 -35.85
C GLU A 41 -9.21 8.88 -36.04
N ILE A 42 -8.64 9.47 -34.96
CA ILE A 42 -7.86 10.71 -35.07
C ILE A 42 -6.64 10.50 -35.96
N VAL A 43 -5.93 9.39 -35.75
CA VAL A 43 -4.76 9.05 -36.58
C VAL A 43 -5.14 8.85 -38.07
N ILE A 44 -6.29 8.22 -38.30
CA ILE A 44 -6.81 8.01 -39.66
C ILE A 44 -7.25 9.33 -40.30
N GLU A 45 -7.90 10.22 -39.57
CA GLU A 45 -8.34 11.51 -40.08
C GLU A 45 -7.17 12.46 -40.36
N VAL A 46 -6.16 12.49 -39.50
CA VAL A 46 -4.91 13.22 -39.72
C VAL A 46 -4.16 12.69 -40.95
N LYS A 47 -4.10 11.37 -41.12
CA LYS A 47 -3.49 10.73 -42.29
C LYS A 47 -4.27 11.06 -43.58
N LYS A 48 -5.60 11.06 -43.54
CA LYS A 48 -6.46 11.46 -44.69
C LYS A 48 -6.26 12.92 -45.07
N LYS A 49 -6.25 13.86 -44.15
CA LYS A 49 -5.96 15.29 -44.39
C LYS A 49 -4.55 15.52 -44.97
N LYS A 50 -3.56 14.73 -44.59
CA LYS A 50 -2.21 14.77 -45.15
C LYS A 50 -2.11 14.19 -46.55
N MET A 51 -2.86 13.14 -46.87
CA MET A 51 -2.92 12.59 -48.22
C MET A 51 -3.51 13.59 -49.25
N ILE A 52 -4.47 14.39 -48.83
CA ILE A 52 -5.09 15.44 -49.64
C ILE A 52 -4.10 16.60 -49.92
N ARG A 53 -3.25 16.95 -48.94
CA ARG A 53 -2.19 17.96 -49.10
C ARG A 53 -0.98 17.47 -49.90
N ARG A 54 -0.67 16.14 -49.88
CA ARG A 54 0.43 15.54 -50.67
C ARG A 54 0.27 15.63 -52.18
N LYS A 55 -0.91 15.94 -52.71
CA LYS A 55 -1.11 16.17 -54.13
C LYS A 55 -0.68 17.56 -54.61
N LYS A 56 -0.18 18.44 -53.75
CA LYS A 56 0.14 19.82 -54.12
C LYS A 56 1.42 20.43 -53.49
N THR A 57 2.39 19.77 -52.98
CA THR A 57 3.74 20.35 -52.76
C THR A 57 4.68 19.42 -51.96
N GLU A 58 5.88 19.37 -52.38
CA GLU A 58 7.07 18.60 -52.01
C GLU A 58 7.37 18.30 -50.51
N ILE A 59 7.83 17.12 -50.38
CA ILE A 59 8.34 16.26 -49.33
C ILE A 59 9.58 16.84 -48.64
N VAL A 60 9.52 17.68 -47.63
CA VAL A 60 10.68 17.84 -46.70
C VAL A 60 10.31 18.28 -45.27
N LEU A 61 9.09 18.74 -44.95
CA LEU A 61 8.82 19.36 -43.62
C LEU A 61 7.80 18.62 -42.74
N VAL A 62 7.48 17.36 -43.01
CA VAL A 62 6.32 16.69 -42.41
C VAL A 62 6.66 15.81 -41.21
N GLU A 63 7.89 15.30 -41.07
CA GLU A 63 8.27 14.38 -39.99
C GLU A 63 8.49 15.06 -38.63
N GLU A 64 8.85 16.34 -38.58
CA GLU A 64 9.09 17.05 -37.32
C GLU A 64 7.81 17.54 -36.61
N GLN A 65 6.70 17.74 -37.34
CA GLN A 65 5.45 18.17 -36.71
C GLN A 65 4.64 17.00 -36.13
N GLU A 66 4.69 15.81 -36.77
CA GLU A 66 4.06 14.59 -36.22
C GLU A 66 4.61 14.18 -34.85
N THR A 67 5.91 14.40 -34.62
CA THR A 67 6.57 14.04 -33.37
C THR A 67 6.23 14.97 -32.24
N LYS A 68 5.89 16.25 -32.51
CA LYS A 68 5.50 17.21 -31.47
C LYS A 68 4.05 17.00 -31.01
N GLU A 69 3.09 16.93 -31.94
CA GLU A 69 1.68 16.69 -31.57
C GLU A 69 1.47 15.31 -30.90
N THR A 70 2.16 14.25 -31.39
CA THR A 70 2.07 12.93 -30.75
C THR A 70 2.78 12.88 -29.41
N LYS A 71 3.84 13.66 -29.20
CA LYS A 71 4.48 13.81 -27.90
C LYS A 71 3.62 14.63 -26.94
N GLU A 72 3.02 15.74 -27.37
CA GLU A 72 2.09 16.53 -26.55
C GLU A 72 0.86 15.72 -26.16
N ILE A 73 0.27 14.94 -27.05
CA ILE A 73 -0.88 14.06 -26.74
C ILE A 73 -0.44 12.92 -25.79
N LYS A 74 0.77 12.37 -25.93
CA LYS A 74 1.31 11.40 -24.98
C LYS A 74 1.60 12.05 -23.62
N GLU A 75 2.23 13.23 -23.58
CA GLU A 75 2.47 13.95 -22.33
C GLU A 75 1.18 14.39 -21.64
N ILE A 76 0.15 14.81 -22.38
CA ILE A 76 -1.18 15.14 -21.83
C ILE A 76 -1.85 13.87 -21.28
N LYS A 77 -1.75 12.72 -21.98
CA LYS A 77 -2.25 11.44 -21.47
C LYS A 77 -1.46 10.92 -20.26
N GLU A 78 -0.14 11.10 -20.26
CA GLU A 78 0.70 10.72 -19.10
C GLU A 78 0.49 11.62 -17.88
N LYS A 79 0.12 12.90 -18.10
CA LYS A 79 -0.24 13.84 -17.01
C LYS A 79 -1.71 13.76 -16.58
N ALA A 80 -2.59 13.22 -17.41
CA ALA A 80 -4.03 13.15 -17.14
C ALA A 80 -4.50 11.85 -16.48
N VAL A 81 -3.64 10.84 -16.35
CA VAL A 81 -3.95 9.64 -15.60
C VAL A 81 -3.18 9.72 -14.30
N PRO A 82 -3.84 10.00 -13.17
CA PRO A 82 -3.21 9.78 -11.88
C PRO A 82 -2.82 8.31 -11.88
N SER A 83 -1.54 8.03 -11.78
CA SER A 83 -1.03 6.68 -11.68
C SER A 83 -1.40 6.08 -10.34
N CYS A 84 -2.65 5.90 -10.08
CA CYS A 84 -3.09 5.01 -9.04
C CYS A 84 -3.05 3.60 -9.57
N LEU A 85 -2.03 3.06 -9.28
CA LEU A 85 -1.58 1.97 -9.96
C LEU A 85 -1.70 0.73 -9.13
N LEU A 86 -2.27 0.84 -7.92
CA LEU A 86 -2.63 -0.31 -7.13
C LEU A 86 -3.99 -0.82 -7.61
N LYS A 87 -4.08 -2.11 -7.86
CA LYS A 87 -5.36 -2.78 -8.09
C LYS A 87 -6.21 -2.67 -6.84
N LYS A 88 -7.47 -2.30 -7.01
CA LYS A 88 -8.42 -2.22 -5.90
C LYS A 88 -8.65 -3.61 -5.31
N TYR A 89 -8.82 -4.62 -6.16
CA TYR A 89 -9.17 -5.99 -5.78
C TYR A 89 -8.49 -6.99 -6.71
N MET A 90 -8.36 -8.24 -6.26
CA MET A 90 -8.01 -9.37 -7.10
C MET A 90 -9.26 -9.91 -7.82
N HIS A 91 -10.39 -9.99 -7.10
CA HIS A 91 -11.69 -10.39 -7.62
C HIS A 91 -12.72 -9.30 -7.36
N GLU A 92 -13.46 -8.86 -8.38
CA GLU A 92 -14.44 -7.76 -8.24
C GLU A 92 -15.66 -8.17 -7.42
N HIS A 93 -16.13 -9.42 -7.53
CA HIS A 93 -17.34 -9.89 -6.89
C HIS A 93 -17.15 -11.21 -6.15
N GLY A 94 -18.02 -11.46 -5.18
CA GLY A 94 -18.19 -12.75 -4.52
C GLY A 94 -17.13 -13.15 -3.50
N THR A 95 -16.06 -12.38 -3.34
CA THR A 95 -14.93 -12.70 -2.46
C THR A 95 -14.66 -11.55 -1.50
N VAL A 96 -14.47 -11.86 -0.22
CA VAL A 96 -13.95 -10.92 0.78
C VAL A 96 -12.44 -11.06 0.82
N GLU A 97 -11.72 -10.00 0.47
CA GLU A 97 -10.27 -10.00 0.40
C GLU A 97 -9.67 -9.37 1.65
N ILE A 98 -8.77 -10.09 2.31
CA ILE A 98 -8.02 -9.62 3.47
C ILE A 98 -6.58 -9.40 3.01
N GLY A 99 -6.16 -8.15 2.88
CA GLY A 99 -4.76 -7.82 2.61
C GLY A 99 -3.94 -7.92 3.89
N ALA A 100 -2.76 -8.53 3.85
CA ALA A 100 -1.86 -8.65 4.98
C ALA A 100 -0.41 -8.35 4.58
N ASP A 101 0.30 -7.62 5.47
CA ASP A 101 1.71 -7.27 5.33
C ASP A 101 2.36 -7.12 6.71
N GLU A 102 3.69 -7.04 6.76
CA GLU A 102 4.44 -6.88 8.00
C GLU A 102 5.36 -5.65 8.01
N ALA A 103 5.72 -5.21 9.21
CA ALA A 103 6.74 -4.19 9.45
C ALA A 103 7.70 -4.63 10.56
N GLY A 104 8.98 -4.36 10.36
CA GLY A 104 9.96 -4.61 11.42
C GLY A 104 10.64 -5.98 11.40
N ARG A 105 10.75 -6.66 10.26
CA ARG A 105 11.53 -7.91 10.15
C ARG A 105 13.03 -7.69 10.28
N GLY A 106 13.56 -6.64 9.66
CA GLY A 106 15.00 -6.37 9.55
C GLY A 106 15.69 -5.74 10.77
N PRO A 107 15.03 -4.97 11.65
CA PRO A 107 15.68 -4.37 12.83
C PRO A 107 16.27 -5.37 13.79
N MET A 108 17.33 -4.95 14.49
CA MET A 108 17.98 -5.72 15.58
C MET A 108 17.32 -5.47 16.94
N LEU A 109 16.34 -4.54 17.02
CA LEU A 109 15.66 -4.18 18.25
C LEU A 109 14.15 -4.12 18.03
N GLY A 110 13.40 -4.63 19.03
CA GLY A 110 11.97 -4.46 19.17
C GLY A 110 11.14 -5.46 18.36
N ARG A 111 9.85 -5.25 18.40
CA ARG A 111 8.78 -6.11 17.88
C ARG A 111 8.74 -6.21 16.38
N VAL A 112 8.20 -7.32 15.85
CA VAL A 112 7.69 -7.41 14.47
C VAL A 112 6.17 -7.25 14.52
N TYR A 113 5.64 -6.40 13.65
CA TYR A 113 4.22 -6.10 13.54
C TYR A 113 3.66 -6.67 12.25
N SER A 114 2.40 -7.09 12.25
CA SER A 114 1.68 -7.42 11.03
C SER A 114 0.30 -6.77 11.05
N GLY A 115 -0.07 -6.17 9.92
CA GLY A 115 -1.39 -5.62 9.66
C GLY A 115 -2.24 -6.57 8.83
N ALA A 116 -3.56 -6.54 9.04
CA ALA A 116 -4.53 -7.18 8.18
C ALA A 116 -5.72 -6.22 7.97
N VAL A 117 -6.18 -6.08 6.72
CA VAL A 117 -7.20 -5.09 6.37
C VAL A 117 -8.19 -5.65 5.34
N VAL A 118 -9.47 -5.37 5.54
CA VAL A 118 -10.53 -5.57 4.54
C VAL A 118 -11.07 -4.21 4.12
N LEU A 119 -10.97 -3.91 2.84
CA LEU A 119 -11.46 -2.65 2.28
C LEU A 119 -12.86 -2.84 1.66
N PRO A 120 -13.74 -1.82 1.71
CA PRO A 120 -14.99 -1.83 0.98
C PRO A 120 -14.75 -1.99 -0.53
N LYS A 121 -15.60 -2.76 -1.21
CA LYS A 121 -15.57 -2.93 -2.68
C LYS A 121 -16.48 -1.92 -3.42
N ASP A 122 -16.84 -0.85 -2.76
CA ASP A 122 -17.64 0.24 -3.29
C ASP A 122 -16.94 1.60 -3.14
N ASP A 123 -17.58 2.68 -3.56
CA ASP A 123 -17.01 4.03 -3.58
C ASP A 123 -16.88 4.68 -2.20
N ARG A 124 -17.17 3.97 -1.11
CA ARG A 124 -16.99 4.47 0.28
C ARG A 124 -15.53 4.57 0.69
N PHE A 125 -14.61 3.96 -0.06
CA PHE A 125 -13.19 3.98 0.22
C PHE A 125 -12.39 4.61 -0.91
N ASP A 126 -11.60 5.62 -0.60
CA ASP A 126 -10.71 6.27 -1.56
C ASP A 126 -9.40 5.47 -1.70
N HIS A 127 -9.37 4.60 -2.70
CA HIS A 127 -8.21 3.76 -3.01
C HIS A 127 -6.99 4.55 -3.49
N PHE A 128 -7.17 5.81 -3.95
CA PHE A 128 -6.05 6.65 -4.39
C PHE A 128 -5.14 7.10 -3.25
N LYS A 129 -5.63 7.06 -2.02
CA LYS A 129 -4.81 7.31 -0.83
C LYS A 129 -3.81 6.18 -0.54
N MET A 130 -4.05 4.97 -1.08
CA MET A 130 -3.23 3.80 -0.83
C MET A 130 -2.01 3.80 -1.74
N LYS A 131 -0.86 3.64 -1.14
CA LYS A 131 0.43 3.45 -1.81
C LYS A 131 1.40 2.78 -0.85
N ASP A 132 2.47 2.22 -1.41
CA ASP A 132 3.55 1.64 -0.63
C ASP A 132 3.98 2.57 0.53
N SER A 133 3.99 2.03 1.74
CA SER A 133 4.34 2.77 2.96
C SER A 133 5.72 3.42 2.90
N LYS A 134 6.65 2.87 2.12
CA LYS A 134 8.01 3.39 1.89
C LYS A 134 8.02 4.65 1.00
N LYS A 135 6.94 4.90 0.24
CA LYS A 135 6.77 6.13 -0.56
C LYS A 135 6.32 7.34 0.27
N PHE A 136 5.93 7.13 1.53
CA PHE A 136 5.74 8.22 2.48
C PHE A 136 7.12 8.64 3.00
N THR A 137 7.59 9.80 2.59
CA THR A 137 8.92 10.28 2.92
C THR A 137 9.05 10.63 4.40
N SER A 138 10.25 10.44 4.96
CA SER A 138 10.58 10.88 6.32
C SER A 138 10.41 12.41 6.54
N LYS A 139 10.33 13.18 5.44
CA LYS A 139 10.10 14.64 5.49
C LYS A 139 8.68 15.00 5.91
N ASN A 140 7.70 14.10 5.78
CA ASN A 140 6.32 14.34 6.20
C ASN A 140 5.71 13.11 6.89
N PRO A 141 6.13 12.81 8.14
CA PRO A 141 5.61 11.69 8.91
C PRO A 141 4.12 11.83 9.25
N LYS A 142 3.57 13.05 9.26
CA LYS A 142 2.14 13.30 9.53
C LYS A 142 1.26 12.68 8.44
N LYS A 143 1.71 12.70 7.19
CA LYS A 143 0.90 12.20 6.07
C LYS A 143 0.62 10.70 6.15
N ILE A 144 1.55 9.87 6.60
CA ILE A 144 1.30 8.44 6.77
C ILE A 144 0.33 8.18 7.93
N GLN A 145 0.40 8.99 8.99
CA GLN A 145 -0.52 8.91 10.12
C GLN A 145 -1.96 9.28 9.70
N GLU A 146 -2.13 10.35 8.92
CA GLU A 146 -3.43 10.75 8.37
C GLU A 146 -4.04 9.63 7.52
N VAL A 147 -3.23 8.97 6.70
CA VAL A 147 -3.69 7.83 5.89
C VAL A 147 -4.00 6.62 6.76
N ALA A 148 -3.21 6.33 7.81
CA ALA A 148 -3.49 5.26 8.74
C ALA A 148 -4.83 5.47 9.47
N GLU A 149 -5.10 6.68 9.95
CA GLU A 149 -6.38 7.01 10.57
C GLU A 149 -7.55 6.93 9.58
N TYR A 150 -7.35 7.36 8.33
CA TYR A 150 -8.34 7.18 7.27
C TYR A 150 -8.67 5.68 7.05
N ILE A 151 -7.65 4.80 7.00
CA ILE A 151 -7.85 3.36 6.87
C ILE A 151 -8.68 2.83 8.05
N LYS A 152 -8.30 3.17 9.29
CA LYS A 152 -8.99 2.72 10.50
C LYS A 152 -10.47 3.13 10.53
N GLN A 153 -10.79 4.32 10.02
CA GLN A 153 -12.17 4.84 9.99
C GLN A 153 -13.02 4.23 8.87
N HIS A 154 -12.44 3.88 7.72
CA HIS A 154 -13.20 3.53 6.51
C HIS A 154 -13.05 2.06 6.10
N ALA A 155 -12.11 1.31 6.64
CA ALA A 155 -12.01 -0.13 6.38
C ALA A 155 -13.20 -0.90 6.99
N LEU A 156 -13.63 -1.97 6.32
CA LEU A 156 -14.67 -2.86 6.86
C LEU A 156 -14.21 -3.56 8.13
N ALA A 157 -12.94 -4.00 8.15
CA ALA A 157 -12.28 -4.56 9.32
C ALA A 157 -10.77 -4.34 9.19
N TRP A 158 -10.10 -4.19 10.31
CA TRP A 158 -8.65 -4.11 10.36
C TRP A 158 -8.12 -4.57 11.72
N ALA A 159 -6.90 -5.08 11.73
CA ALA A 159 -6.18 -5.39 12.96
C ALA A 159 -4.67 -5.23 12.74
N VAL A 160 -3.97 -4.90 13.80
CA VAL A 160 -2.50 -4.95 13.87
C VAL A 160 -2.12 -5.76 15.09
N GLU A 161 -1.27 -6.75 14.88
CA GLU A 161 -0.77 -7.64 15.93
C GLU A 161 0.75 -7.72 15.85
N TYR A 162 1.39 -8.21 16.90
CA TYR A 162 2.83 -8.29 16.95
C TYR A 162 3.34 -9.56 17.67
N GLU A 163 4.62 -9.84 17.44
CA GLU A 163 5.44 -10.69 18.32
C GLU A 163 6.63 -9.87 18.84
N ASP A 164 6.98 -10.11 20.13
CA ASP A 164 8.09 -9.42 20.76
C ASP A 164 9.46 -10.05 20.42
N GLU A 165 10.51 -9.39 20.83
CA GLU A 165 11.89 -9.82 20.60
C GLU A 165 12.22 -11.17 21.21
N ARG A 166 11.58 -11.57 22.31
CA ARG A 166 11.77 -12.87 22.95
C ARG A 166 11.20 -13.99 22.11
N VAL A 167 9.97 -13.81 21.61
CA VAL A 167 9.34 -14.76 20.69
C VAL A 167 10.14 -14.84 19.39
N ILE A 168 10.65 -13.71 18.88
CA ILE A 168 11.52 -13.71 17.68
C ILE A 168 12.78 -14.55 17.92
N ASP A 169 13.40 -14.43 19.07
CA ASP A 169 14.61 -15.19 19.40
C ASP A 169 14.32 -16.70 19.63
N GLU A 170 13.13 -17.03 20.13
CA GLU A 170 12.70 -18.42 20.38
C GLU A 170 12.38 -19.17 19.10
N ILE A 171 11.55 -18.58 18.22
CA ILE A 171 10.99 -19.29 17.04
C ILE A 171 11.52 -18.79 15.70
N ASN A 172 12.46 -17.87 15.69
CA ASN A 172 13.01 -17.07 14.56
C ASN A 172 12.02 -16.07 13.95
N ILE A 173 12.60 -15.10 13.20
CA ILE A 173 11.83 -13.98 12.62
C ILE A 173 10.78 -14.43 11.61
N LEU A 174 11.04 -15.48 10.82
CA LEU A 174 10.06 -15.97 9.84
C LEU A 174 8.82 -16.50 10.56
N GLN A 175 8.99 -17.36 11.56
CA GLN A 175 7.87 -17.93 12.31
C GLN A 175 7.17 -16.88 13.16
N ALA A 176 7.90 -15.94 13.77
CA ALA A 176 7.31 -14.82 14.51
C ALA A 176 6.47 -13.91 13.60
N THR A 177 6.94 -13.59 12.39
CA THR A 177 6.17 -12.84 11.40
C THR A 177 4.88 -13.58 11.03
N GLN A 178 4.96 -14.89 10.74
CA GLN A 178 3.79 -15.71 10.43
C GLN A 178 2.80 -15.78 11.60
N SER A 179 3.30 -15.85 12.84
CA SER A 179 2.46 -15.82 14.05
C SER A 179 1.71 -14.50 14.18
N ALA A 180 2.40 -13.35 14.07
CA ALA A 180 1.78 -12.02 14.10
C ALA A 180 0.73 -11.87 13.00
N MET A 181 1.05 -12.31 11.76
CA MET A 181 0.15 -12.25 10.61
C MET A 181 -1.11 -13.10 10.84
N HIS A 182 -0.96 -14.31 11.35
CA HIS A 182 -2.08 -15.18 11.70
C HIS A 182 -2.97 -14.55 12.79
N LYS A 183 -2.38 -13.90 13.81
CA LYS A 183 -3.14 -13.18 14.85
C LYS A 183 -3.95 -12.05 14.23
N ALA A 184 -3.33 -11.20 13.40
CA ALA A 184 -3.99 -10.08 12.75
C ALA A 184 -5.15 -10.54 11.85
N ILE A 185 -4.94 -11.56 11.01
CA ILE A 185 -5.97 -12.11 10.14
C ILE A 185 -7.12 -12.70 10.96
N LYS A 186 -6.85 -13.46 12.03
CA LYS A 186 -7.88 -14.01 12.92
C LYS A 186 -8.69 -12.91 13.60
N SER A 187 -8.04 -11.82 14.03
CA SER A 187 -8.71 -10.65 14.63
C SER A 187 -9.65 -9.98 13.62
N VAL A 188 -9.25 -9.84 12.34
CA VAL A 188 -10.08 -9.33 11.27
C VAL A 188 -11.27 -10.25 10.98
N ILE A 189 -11.03 -11.55 10.85
CA ILE A 189 -12.13 -12.53 10.63
C ILE A 189 -13.17 -12.48 11.77
N LYS A 190 -12.70 -12.37 13.02
CA LYS A 190 -13.59 -12.21 14.18
C LYS A 190 -14.44 -10.94 14.11
N GLN A 191 -13.85 -9.80 13.68
CA GLN A 191 -14.60 -8.54 13.49
C GLN A 191 -15.66 -8.67 12.41
N LEU A 192 -15.36 -9.34 11.29
CA LEU A 192 -16.34 -9.59 10.23
C LEU A 192 -17.50 -10.44 10.73
N GLN A 193 -17.22 -11.51 11.46
CA GLN A 193 -18.25 -12.37 12.06
C GLN A 193 -19.19 -11.60 12.98
N GLN A 194 -18.67 -10.72 13.83
CA GLN A 194 -19.47 -9.90 14.74
C GLN A 194 -20.40 -8.90 14.02
N LYS A 195 -19.99 -8.42 12.84
CA LYS A 195 -20.79 -7.52 12.01
C LYS A 195 -21.86 -8.26 11.21
N GLU A 196 -21.63 -9.52 10.87
CA GLU A 196 -22.53 -10.37 10.07
C GLU A 196 -23.57 -11.12 10.90
N GLU A 197 -23.46 -11.15 12.24
CA GLU A 197 -24.51 -11.73 13.11
C GLU A 197 -25.91 -11.14 12.89
N GLN A 198 -26.01 -10.05 12.12
CA GLN A 198 -27.28 -9.46 11.69
C GLN A 198 -27.79 -9.95 10.32
N ILE A 199 -27.02 -10.63 9.49
CA ILE A 199 -27.43 -10.86 8.10
C ILE A 199 -27.16 -12.26 7.51
N VAL A 200 -26.03 -12.95 7.68
CA VAL A 200 -25.77 -14.30 7.12
C VAL A 200 -24.50 -14.94 7.71
N GLU A 201 -24.44 -16.29 7.81
CA GLU A 201 -23.22 -17.01 8.18
C GLU A 201 -22.05 -16.68 7.26
N PRO A 202 -20.85 -16.32 7.81
CA PRO A 202 -19.69 -16.06 6.97
C PRO A 202 -19.31 -17.34 6.22
N ASN A 203 -19.46 -17.29 4.92
CA ASN A 203 -19.01 -18.37 4.06
C ASN A 203 -17.47 -18.26 3.93
N TYR A 204 -16.74 -19.02 4.74
CA TYR A 204 -15.26 -19.06 4.72
C TYR A 204 -14.68 -19.42 3.34
N ASN A 205 -15.48 -20.06 2.47
CA ASN A 205 -15.06 -20.33 1.09
C ASN A 205 -14.95 -19.05 0.25
N ASN A 206 -15.56 -17.95 0.70
CA ASN A 206 -15.50 -16.65 0.03
C ASN A 206 -14.41 -15.73 0.62
N LEU A 207 -13.60 -16.22 1.57
CA LEU A 207 -12.43 -15.47 2.06
C LEU A 207 -11.22 -15.77 1.22
N LEU A 208 -10.49 -14.72 0.85
CA LEU A 208 -9.20 -14.81 0.19
C LEU A 208 -8.19 -13.92 0.94
N LEU A 209 -7.09 -14.50 1.38
CA LEU A 209 -5.99 -13.74 1.97
C LEU A 209 -5.05 -13.31 0.84
N LEU A 210 -4.75 -12.02 0.76
CA LEU A 210 -3.73 -11.43 -0.11
C LEU A 210 -2.51 -11.09 0.75
N ILE A 211 -1.47 -11.89 0.63
CA ILE A 211 -0.30 -11.84 1.51
C ILE A 211 0.87 -11.18 0.78
N ASP A 212 1.51 -10.16 1.36
CA ASP A 212 2.76 -9.64 0.81
C ASP A 212 3.89 -10.69 0.87
N GLY A 213 4.70 -10.73 -0.18
CA GLY A 213 5.84 -11.64 -0.29
C GLY A 213 5.54 -12.94 -1.03
N ASN A 214 6.38 -13.96 -0.78
CA ASN A 214 6.37 -15.24 -1.51
C ASN A 214 6.16 -16.45 -0.60
N TYR A 215 5.89 -16.24 0.68
CA TYR A 215 5.70 -17.31 1.64
C TYR A 215 4.60 -16.98 2.65
N PHE A 216 3.69 -17.93 2.84
CA PHE A 216 2.70 -17.88 3.90
C PHE A 216 2.44 -19.28 4.44
N LYS A 217 2.46 -19.41 5.78
CA LYS A 217 2.06 -20.63 6.45
C LYS A 217 0.55 -20.72 6.47
N GLN A 218 0.00 -21.77 5.86
CA GLN A 218 -1.44 -21.97 5.73
C GLN A 218 -2.20 -21.74 7.05
N LEU A 219 -3.27 -20.95 6.97
CA LEU A 219 -4.12 -20.66 8.12
C LEU A 219 -5.32 -21.60 8.13
N ASN A 220 -5.48 -22.31 9.25
CA ASN A 220 -6.67 -23.08 9.56
C ASN A 220 -7.41 -22.42 10.72
N ILE A 221 -8.74 -22.29 10.59
CA ILE A 221 -9.61 -21.72 11.59
C ILE A 221 -10.75 -22.69 11.91
N LEU A 222 -11.31 -22.62 13.12
CA LEU A 222 -12.53 -23.34 13.45
C LEU A 222 -13.73 -22.65 12.80
N ASN A 223 -14.63 -23.42 12.23
CA ASN A 223 -15.93 -22.91 11.78
C ASN A 223 -16.71 -22.32 12.98
N GLN A 224 -17.79 -21.59 12.73
CA GLN A 224 -18.62 -20.98 13.81
C GLN A 224 -19.08 -21.99 14.84
N GLY A 225 -19.50 -23.17 14.41
CA GLY A 225 -19.92 -24.26 15.32
C GLY A 225 -18.78 -24.90 16.09
N LYS A 226 -17.50 -24.46 15.89
CA LYS A 226 -16.27 -25.03 16.47
C LYS A 226 -16.13 -26.54 16.30
N THR A 227 -16.73 -27.09 15.27
CA THR A 227 -16.80 -28.54 15.00
C THR A 227 -15.82 -28.99 13.95
N LYS A 228 -15.36 -28.07 13.06
CA LYS A 228 -14.50 -28.41 11.91
C LYS A 228 -13.45 -27.33 11.68
N LEU A 229 -12.22 -27.75 11.39
CA LEU A 229 -11.18 -26.89 10.85
C LEU A 229 -11.45 -26.58 9.38
N VAL A 230 -11.45 -25.31 9.03
CA VAL A 230 -11.56 -24.81 7.67
C VAL A 230 -10.24 -24.14 7.28
N THR A 231 -9.72 -24.51 6.14
CA THR A 231 -8.55 -23.87 5.54
C THR A 231 -8.99 -22.61 4.83
N VAL A 232 -8.33 -21.49 5.13
CA VAL A 232 -8.58 -20.22 4.43
C VAL A 232 -7.72 -20.17 3.18
N ASN A 233 -8.33 -19.84 2.04
CA ASN A 233 -7.61 -19.67 0.78
C ASN A 233 -6.69 -18.44 0.85
N TYR A 234 -5.51 -18.52 0.22
CA TYR A 234 -4.57 -17.41 0.15
C TYR A 234 -3.82 -17.36 -1.17
N GLU A 235 -3.39 -16.16 -1.51
CA GLU A 235 -2.48 -15.85 -2.60
C GLU A 235 -1.30 -15.03 -2.06
N THR A 236 -0.08 -15.46 -2.35
CA THR A 236 1.13 -14.68 -2.06
C THR A 236 1.44 -13.74 -3.22
N VAL A 237 1.73 -12.49 -2.92
CA VAL A 237 1.95 -11.43 -3.92
C VAL A 237 3.27 -10.73 -3.63
N GLU A 238 4.32 -11.07 -4.34
CA GLU A 238 5.62 -10.40 -4.21
C GLU A 238 5.50 -8.89 -4.49
N GLY A 239 5.88 -8.04 -3.52
CA GLY A 239 5.70 -6.59 -3.58
C GLY A 239 4.23 -6.19 -3.69
N GLY A 240 3.37 -6.89 -2.96
CA GLY A 240 1.93 -6.73 -2.96
C GLY A 240 1.49 -5.33 -2.51
N ASP A 241 2.26 -4.70 -1.61
CA ASP A 241 2.10 -3.32 -1.16
C ASP A 241 2.17 -2.29 -2.32
N ASN A 242 2.79 -2.66 -3.43
CA ASN A 242 2.82 -1.90 -4.68
C ASN A 242 1.85 -2.40 -5.76
N LYS A 243 1.03 -3.40 -5.45
CA LYS A 243 0.11 -4.03 -6.42
C LYS A 243 -1.35 -3.95 -6.00
N PHE A 244 -1.64 -4.13 -4.70
CA PHE A 244 -3.01 -4.17 -4.17
C PHE A 244 -3.23 -3.19 -3.02
N THR A 245 -4.34 -2.46 -3.07
CA THR A 245 -4.66 -1.43 -2.06
C THR A 245 -4.86 -2.01 -0.67
N ALA A 246 -5.42 -3.22 -0.54
CA ALA A 246 -5.61 -3.88 0.76
C ALA A 246 -4.27 -4.26 1.41
N ILE A 247 -3.28 -4.74 0.63
CA ILE A 247 -1.93 -5.03 1.14
C ILE A 247 -1.22 -3.74 1.52
N ALA A 248 -1.30 -2.69 0.67
CA ALA A 248 -0.74 -1.38 0.98
C ALA A 248 -1.33 -0.78 2.28
N ALA A 249 -2.63 -0.92 2.50
CA ALA A 249 -3.28 -0.49 3.73
C ALA A 249 -2.76 -1.26 4.95
N ALA A 250 -2.58 -2.57 4.84
CA ALA A 250 -2.01 -3.41 5.90
C ALA A 250 -0.56 -3.00 6.23
N SER A 251 0.26 -2.74 5.20
CA SER A 251 1.63 -2.23 5.32
C SER A 251 1.68 -0.89 6.08
N ILE A 252 0.81 0.05 5.70
CA ILE A 252 0.72 1.37 6.36
C ILE A 252 0.39 1.20 7.85
N LEU A 253 -0.62 0.39 8.18
CA LEU A 253 -1.01 0.16 9.57
C LEU A 253 0.11 -0.53 10.37
N ALA A 254 0.69 -1.60 9.86
CA ALA A 254 1.80 -2.29 10.52
C ALA A 254 2.98 -1.35 10.78
N LYS A 255 3.34 -0.52 9.79
CA LYS A 255 4.43 0.45 9.93
C LYS A 255 4.12 1.54 10.95
N THR A 256 2.94 2.13 10.90
CA THR A 256 2.59 3.24 11.81
C THR A 256 2.51 2.78 13.26
N GLU A 257 1.93 1.62 13.53
CA GLU A 257 1.87 1.06 14.87
C GLU A 257 3.26 0.66 15.39
N ARG A 258 4.12 0.14 14.52
CA ARG A 258 5.49 -0.15 14.90
C ARG A 258 6.29 1.12 15.19
N ASP A 259 6.19 2.14 14.35
CA ASP A 259 6.91 3.39 14.55
C ASP A 259 6.46 4.07 15.86
N LYS A 260 5.15 4.06 16.13
CA LYS A 260 4.58 4.54 17.40
C LYS A 260 5.15 3.80 18.61
N TYR A 261 5.17 2.45 18.57
CA TYR A 261 5.79 1.64 19.63
C TYR A 261 7.25 2.02 19.87
N ILE A 262 8.04 2.23 18.82
CA ILE A 262 9.45 2.63 18.98
C ILE A 262 9.56 4.03 19.61
N ASP A 263 8.69 4.97 19.23
CA ASP A 263 8.68 6.32 19.80
C ASP A 263 8.30 6.30 21.28
N GLU A 264 7.28 5.53 21.66
CA GLU A 264 6.88 5.33 23.06
C GLU A 264 8.00 4.67 23.86
N LEU A 265 8.63 3.61 23.33
CA LEU A 265 9.75 2.92 23.96
C LEU A 265 10.95 3.86 24.20
N CYS A 266 11.25 4.74 23.26
CA CYS A 266 12.31 5.74 23.40
C CYS A 266 11.96 6.83 24.42
N GLN A 267 10.69 7.21 24.54
CA GLN A 267 10.25 8.18 25.56
C GLN A 267 10.38 7.59 26.97
N GLU A 268 10.02 6.32 27.15
CA GLU A 268 10.13 5.62 28.42
C GLU A 268 11.59 5.28 28.79
N ASN A 269 12.47 5.15 27.79
CA ASN A 269 13.85 4.70 27.93
C ASN A 269 14.82 5.61 27.13
N PRO A 270 15.12 6.83 27.62
CA PRO A 270 15.94 7.81 26.89
C PRO A 270 17.36 7.31 26.53
N GLU A 271 17.90 6.37 27.28
CA GLU A 271 19.19 5.75 26.99
C GLU A 271 19.22 5.03 25.63
N LEU A 272 18.06 4.59 25.11
CA LEU A 272 17.97 4.00 23.77
C LEU A 272 18.28 5.02 22.68
N ILE A 273 17.94 6.28 22.92
CA ILE A 273 18.26 7.39 22.01
C ILE A 273 19.75 7.72 22.11
N GLU A 274 20.22 7.92 23.34
CA GLU A 274 21.58 8.39 23.60
C GLU A 274 22.63 7.38 23.09
N ARG A 275 22.48 6.11 23.50
CA ARG A 275 23.44 5.03 23.23
C ARG A 275 23.33 4.47 21.83
N TYR A 276 22.10 4.28 21.32
CA TYR A 276 21.84 3.49 20.10
C TYR A 276 21.19 4.29 18.97
N GLY A 277 20.63 5.50 19.26
CA GLY A 277 19.93 6.34 18.27
C GLY A 277 18.65 5.73 17.74
N ILE A 278 17.90 4.98 18.58
CA ILE A 278 16.74 4.19 18.18
C ILE A 278 15.60 5.07 17.67
N ASP A 279 15.46 6.29 18.16
CA ASP A 279 14.51 7.30 17.69
C ASP A 279 14.59 7.54 16.20
N SER A 280 15.80 7.60 15.65
CA SER A 280 16.08 7.90 14.25
C SER A 280 16.21 6.66 13.37
N ASN A 281 16.90 5.63 13.87
CA ASN A 281 17.16 4.41 13.11
C ASN A 281 16.08 3.33 13.25
N LYS A 282 15.09 3.53 14.13
CA LYS A 282 13.98 2.60 14.38
C LYS A 282 14.42 1.15 14.66
N GLY A 283 15.60 0.98 15.24
CA GLY A 283 16.19 -0.32 15.58
C GLY A 283 16.95 -1.01 14.45
N TYR A 284 17.06 -0.39 13.29
CA TYR A 284 17.90 -0.92 12.20
C TYR A 284 19.39 -0.76 12.50
N GLY A 285 20.23 -1.58 11.86
CA GLY A 285 21.68 -1.63 12.06
C GLY A 285 22.44 -0.44 11.48
N SER A 286 22.07 0.78 11.89
CA SER A 286 22.83 1.98 11.58
C SER A 286 24.19 1.98 12.25
N LYS A 287 25.13 2.83 11.79
CA LYS A 287 26.46 2.95 12.42
C LYS A 287 26.32 3.27 13.91
N LYS A 288 25.49 4.26 14.29
CA LYS A 288 25.26 4.63 15.70
C LYS A 288 24.74 3.46 16.53
N HIS A 289 23.80 2.67 15.97
CA HIS A 289 23.26 1.50 16.67
C HIS A 289 24.33 0.43 16.89
N MET A 290 25.09 0.11 15.85
CA MET A 290 26.17 -0.88 15.91
C MET A 290 27.30 -0.45 16.88
N ASP A 291 27.71 0.82 16.84
CA ASP A 291 28.72 1.37 17.75
C ASP A 291 28.19 1.39 19.20
N GLY A 292 26.89 1.69 19.38
CA GLY A 292 26.22 1.61 20.68
C GLY A 292 26.24 0.19 21.28
N ILE A 293 25.94 -0.83 20.46
CA ILE A 293 26.03 -2.23 20.90
C ILE A 293 27.46 -2.61 21.31
N LYS A 294 28.48 -2.21 20.54
CA LYS A 294 29.89 -2.48 20.87
C LYS A 294 30.30 -1.84 22.17
N THR A 295 29.79 -0.65 22.48
CA THR A 295 30.21 0.13 23.66
C THR A 295 29.42 -0.22 24.89
N HIS A 296 28.12 -0.47 24.79
CA HIS A 296 27.19 -0.62 25.90
C HIS A 296 26.55 -2.01 26.01
N GLY A 297 26.83 -2.91 25.05
CA GLY A 297 26.17 -4.21 24.95
C GLY A 297 24.74 -4.10 24.40
N ILE A 298 23.96 -5.15 24.61
CA ILE A 298 22.55 -5.23 24.21
C ILE A 298 21.64 -4.96 25.40
N THR A 299 20.43 -4.52 25.14
CA THR A 299 19.33 -4.38 26.11
C THR A 299 18.35 -5.53 25.99
N ILE A 300 17.35 -5.58 26.88
CA ILE A 300 16.28 -6.58 26.85
C ILE A 300 15.40 -6.51 25.58
N TRP A 301 15.38 -5.37 24.88
CA TRP A 301 14.63 -5.16 23.64
C TRP A 301 15.39 -5.54 22.38
N HIS A 302 16.70 -5.87 22.48
CA HIS A 302 17.47 -6.36 21.36
C HIS A 302 17.14 -7.82 21.06
N ARG A 303 17.12 -8.14 19.78
CA ARG A 303 16.96 -9.50 19.29
C ARG A 303 18.29 -10.20 19.31
N ARG A 304 18.47 -11.08 20.28
CA ARG A 304 19.75 -11.77 20.58
C ARG A 304 20.27 -12.61 19.42
N THR A 305 19.35 -13.09 18.57
CA THR A 305 19.67 -13.91 17.40
C THR A 305 20.02 -13.09 16.16
N PHE A 306 20.05 -11.74 16.23
CA PHE A 306 20.26 -10.85 15.09
C PHE A 306 21.66 -10.23 15.04
N GLY A 307 22.29 -10.32 13.85
CA GLY A 307 23.51 -9.59 13.51
C GLY A 307 24.54 -9.57 14.64
N LEU A 308 25.02 -8.38 14.98
CA LEU A 308 26.01 -8.14 16.05
C LEU A 308 25.48 -8.53 17.45
N CYS A 309 24.16 -8.50 17.68
CA CYS A 309 23.61 -8.85 19.00
C CYS A 309 24.03 -10.24 19.48
N LYS A 310 24.28 -11.18 18.55
CA LYS A 310 24.71 -12.56 18.87
C LYS A 310 26.01 -12.63 19.65
N GLU A 311 26.86 -11.64 19.53
CA GLU A 311 28.18 -11.59 20.19
C GLU A 311 28.10 -11.12 21.65
N TYR A 312 26.89 -10.69 22.10
CA TYR A 312 26.65 -10.08 23.42
C TYR A 312 25.59 -10.84 24.25
N VAL A 313 25.34 -12.10 23.88
CA VAL A 313 24.36 -12.98 24.58
C VAL A 313 25.05 -13.75 25.70
#